data_71f8d8f336ab2f78da94cbf606ef823e
#
_entry.id   71f8d8f336ab2f78da94cbf606ef823e
#
_cell.length_a   1.000
_cell.length_b   1.000
_cell.length_c   1.000
_cell.angle_alpha   90.00
_cell.angle_beta   90.00
_cell.angle_gamma   90.00
#
_symmetry.space_group_name_H-M   'P 1'
#
loop_
_entity.id
_entity.type
_entity.pdbx_description
1 polymer ?
#
loop_
_entity_poly.entity_id
_entity_poly.type
_entity_poly.pdbx_seq_one_letter_code
_entity_poly.pdbx_strand_id
1 'polypeptide(L)'
;MGLSTAAAAPLRVGLVNLMPDAALRATERQFLRLVQGVPLSRPVEVLRATLPGLDRGPAVAEALASRYVPVDALLDAQPHALIVTGTNVAAADVSGHPVYPQMARVFDWAEDRQVPLLMSCLASHAWLQHRRGTVRTTLPDKRWGVYAHRVTRRAHPLAQGLPSTFDAPHSRHNTVSRRDWEAAGLEVVATTTDGEVHAAASADGARVVCLQGHPEYDTTSLLKEYLREWHRAAQGERDMPPVPRGYLPPAAHVMVEAIRAQAVRARACGSPLPPFPEEAIAALLRNTWREPARVFFGNWLGRVARRG
;
A
#
# COMPACT_ATOMS: atom_id res chain seq x y z
N MET A 1 -43.78 20.67 -9.80
CA MET A 1 -43.51 19.29 -9.28
C MET A 1 -42.03 19.07 -9.28
N GLY A 2 -41.34 19.28 -8.16
CA GLY A 2 -39.92 19.02 -8.05
C GLY A 2 -39.73 17.53 -7.80
N LEU A 3 -39.10 16.85 -8.77
CA LEU A 3 -38.61 15.49 -8.55
C LEU A 3 -37.54 15.57 -7.47
N SER A 4 -37.88 15.14 -6.25
CA SER A 4 -36.90 14.84 -5.20
C SER A 4 -36.03 13.67 -5.74
N THR A 5 -34.85 13.97 -6.27
CA THR A 5 -33.86 12.95 -6.56
C THR A 5 -33.41 12.37 -5.21
N ALA A 6 -33.99 11.23 -4.83
CA ALA A 6 -33.47 10.47 -3.70
C ALA A 6 -31.97 10.28 -3.89
N ALA A 7 -31.16 10.76 -2.94
CA ALA A 7 -29.72 10.62 -2.99
C ALA A 7 -29.38 9.13 -3.14
N ALA A 8 -28.58 8.80 -4.15
CA ALA A 8 -28.18 7.40 -4.40
C ALA A 8 -27.51 6.83 -3.14
N ALA A 9 -27.84 5.60 -2.77
CA ALA A 9 -27.24 4.92 -1.64
C ALA A 9 -25.71 4.90 -1.75
N PRO A 10 -24.96 5.11 -0.66
CA PRO A 10 -23.51 5.20 -0.71
C PRO A 10 -22.85 3.90 -1.20
N LEU A 11 -21.74 4.05 -1.91
CA LEU A 11 -20.86 2.94 -2.22
C LEU A 11 -20.06 2.59 -0.96
N ARG A 12 -20.39 1.47 -0.31
CA ARG A 12 -19.68 1.01 0.88
C ARG A 12 -18.40 0.28 0.51
N VAL A 13 -17.27 0.76 1.00
CA VAL A 13 -15.96 0.15 0.83
C VAL A 13 -15.42 -0.25 2.20
N GLY A 14 -15.06 -1.51 2.37
CA GLY A 14 -14.38 -1.98 3.58
C GLY A 14 -12.88 -1.76 3.47
N LEU A 15 -12.27 -1.11 4.48
CA LEU A 15 -10.81 -0.99 4.62
C LEU A 15 -10.35 -1.87 5.78
N VAL A 16 -9.73 -3.01 5.45
CA VAL A 16 -9.07 -3.90 6.42
C VAL A 16 -7.62 -3.45 6.55
N ASN A 17 -7.33 -2.70 7.62
CA ASN A 17 -6.01 -2.07 7.82
C ASN A 17 -5.15 -2.91 8.76
N LEU A 18 -4.11 -3.53 8.21
CA LEU A 18 -3.20 -4.44 8.91
C LEU A 18 -1.88 -3.78 9.31
N MET A 19 -1.71 -2.51 9.02
CA MET A 19 -0.44 -1.80 9.26
C MET A 19 -0.09 -1.76 10.75
N PRO A 20 1.21 -1.81 11.09
CA PRO A 20 1.68 -1.62 12.46
C PRO A 20 1.24 -0.26 13.03
N ASP A 21 1.21 -0.13 14.34
CA ASP A 21 0.74 1.05 15.08
C ASP A 21 1.33 2.36 14.56
N ALA A 22 2.64 2.39 14.32
CA ALA A 22 3.34 3.58 13.81
C ALA A 22 2.86 4.06 12.43
N ALA A 23 2.26 3.19 11.62
CA ALA A 23 1.81 3.50 10.26
C ALA A 23 0.27 3.46 10.12
N LEU A 24 -0.45 2.91 11.09
CA LEU A 24 -1.89 2.62 11.02
C LEU A 24 -2.72 3.84 10.59
N ARG A 25 -2.59 4.96 11.31
CA ARG A 25 -3.34 6.20 11.02
C ARG A 25 -2.92 6.86 9.71
N ALA A 26 -1.64 6.77 9.36
CA ALA A 26 -1.15 7.33 8.10
C ALA A 26 -1.76 6.57 6.92
N THR A 27 -1.71 5.24 6.95
CA THR A 27 -2.27 4.37 5.91
C THR A 27 -3.79 4.54 5.79
N GLU A 28 -4.53 4.62 6.91
CA GLU A 28 -5.95 4.93 6.89
C GLU A 28 -6.22 6.22 6.10
N ARG A 29 -5.58 7.34 6.47
CA ARG A 29 -5.77 8.62 5.77
C ARG A 29 -5.41 8.56 4.28
N GLN A 30 -4.37 7.82 3.94
CA GLN A 30 -3.91 7.65 2.56
C GLN A 30 -4.95 6.95 1.70
N PHE A 31 -5.47 5.81 2.14
CA PHE A 31 -6.54 5.11 1.44
C PHE A 31 -7.86 5.89 1.41
N LEU A 32 -8.26 6.51 2.53
CA LEU A 32 -9.44 7.37 2.56
C LEU A 32 -9.35 8.49 1.51
N ARG A 33 -8.21 9.15 1.39
CA ARG A 33 -8.00 10.20 0.38
C ARG A 33 -8.13 9.67 -1.04
N LEU A 34 -7.57 8.49 -1.35
CA LEU A 34 -7.69 7.89 -2.67
C LEU A 34 -9.13 7.50 -2.98
N VAL A 35 -9.81 6.87 -2.04
CA VAL A 35 -11.17 6.35 -2.23
C VAL A 35 -12.21 7.49 -2.31
N GLN A 36 -12.13 8.46 -1.39
CA GLN A 36 -13.06 9.59 -1.32
C GLN A 36 -12.75 10.68 -2.35
N GLY A 37 -11.53 10.73 -2.87
CA GLY A 37 -11.11 11.66 -3.93
C GLY A 37 -11.55 11.29 -5.33
N VAL A 38 -12.21 10.13 -5.52
CA VAL A 38 -12.71 9.71 -6.83
C VAL A 38 -14.08 10.35 -7.09
N PRO A 39 -14.29 11.06 -8.21
CA PRO A 39 -15.60 11.59 -8.58
C PRO A 39 -16.50 10.45 -9.04
N LEU A 40 -17.41 10.02 -8.18
CA LEU A 40 -18.46 9.05 -8.48
C LEU A 40 -19.82 9.71 -8.41
N SER A 41 -20.82 9.11 -9.08
CA SER A 41 -22.22 9.57 -9.05
C SER A 41 -22.91 9.35 -7.70
N ARG A 42 -22.30 8.59 -6.81
CA ARG A 42 -22.79 8.28 -5.45
C ARG A 42 -21.67 8.48 -4.43
N PRO A 43 -21.97 8.91 -3.19
CA PRO A 43 -20.96 9.10 -2.16
C PRO A 43 -20.31 7.77 -1.77
N VAL A 44 -19.06 7.82 -1.30
CA VAL A 44 -18.33 6.63 -0.82
C VAL A 44 -18.30 6.67 0.71
N GLU A 45 -18.83 5.62 1.32
CA GLU A 45 -18.72 5.32 2.74
C GLU A 45 -17.60 4.30 2.97
N VAL A 46 -16.70 4.56 3.92
CA VAL A 46 -15.61 3.63 4.24
C VAL A 46 -15.79 3.07 5.65
N LEU A 47 -16.06 1.77 5.73
CA LEU A 47 -16.04 1.00 6.96
C LEU A 47 -14.61 0.52 7.22
N ARG A 48 -14.12 0.69 8.45
CA ARG A 48 -12.73 0.37 8.82
C ARG A 48 -12.69 -0.80 9.79
N ALA A 49 -11.85 -1.79 9.50
CA ALA A 49 -11.59 -2.91 10.39
C ALA A 49 -10.09 -3.24 10.42
N THR A 50 -9.68 -3.97 11.44
CA THR A 50 -8.38 -4.64 11.52
C THR A 50 -8.61 -6.11 11.85
N LEU A 51 -7.57 -6.94 11.71
CA LEU A 51 -7.69 -8.37 11.99
C LEU A 51 -7.06 -8.72 13.34
N PRO A 52 -7.56 -9.75 14.04
CA PRO A 52 -6.88 -10.38 15.15
C PRO A 52 -5.51 -10.94 14.74
N GLY A 53 -4.62 -11.13 15.72
CA GLY A 53 -3.27 -11.67 15.49
C GLY A 53 -2.22 -10.61 15.15
N LEU A 54 -2.56 -9.33 15.31
CA LEU A 54 -1.64 -8.21 15.21
C LEU A 54 -1.38 -7.61 16.60
N ASP A 55 -0.10 -7.48 16.97
CA ASP A 55 0.27 -6.81 18.21
C ASP A 55 -0.10 -5.33 18.15
N ARG A 56 -0.83 -4.85 19.17
CA ARG A 56 -1.31 -3.49 19.32
C ARG A 56 -0.96 -2.94 20.70
N GLY A 57 -0.32 -1.79 20.72
CA GLY A 57 -0.12 -1.06 21.97
C GLY A 57 -1.47 -0.59 22.57
N PRO A 58 -1.57 -0.43 23.90
CA PRO A 58 -2.85 -0.09 24.57
C PRO A 58 -3.54 1.15 24.02
N ALA A 59 -2.79 2.23 23.79
CA ALA A 59 -3.33 3.47 23.24
C ALA A 59 -3.90 3.32 21.81
N VAL A 60 -3.29 2.44 21.00
CA VAL A 60 -3.79 2.16 19.64
C VAL A 60 -5.00 1.25 19.71
N ALA A 61 -5.01 0.25 20.59
CA ALA A 61 -6.17 -0.63 20.81
C ALA A 61 -7.42 0.18 21.22
N GLU A 62 -7.28 1.14 22.13
CA GLU A 62 -8.35 2.06 22.54
C GLU A 62 -8.84 2.93 21.37
N ALA A 63 -7.91 3.52 20.60
CA ALA A 63 -8.24 4.31 19.42
C ALA A 63 -8.93 3.49 18.32
N LEU A 64 -8.58 2.21 18.18
CA LEU A 64 -9.24 1.29 17.26
C LEU A 64 -10.67 1.00 17.72
N ALA A 65 -10.89 0.72 19.00
CA ALA A 65 -12.22 0.43 19.54
C ALA A 65 -13.24 1.55 19.29
N SER A 66 -12.79 2.81 19.18
CA SER A 66 -13.66 3.96 18.91
C SER A 66 -13.91 4.25 17.41
N ARG A 67 -13.09 3.68 16.49
CA ARG A 67 -13.08 4.09 15.06
C ARG A 67 -13.19 2.92 14.09
N TYR A 68 -12.89 1.72 14.53
CA TYR A 68 -12.89 0.52 13.73
C TYR A 68 -13.99 -0.42 14.22
N VAL A 69 -14.62 -1.11 13.32
CA VAL A 69 -15.55 -2.17 13.66
C VAL A 69 -14.83 -3.52 13.69
N PRO A 70 -15.35 -4.51 14.42
CA PRO A 70 -14.88 -5.90 14.27
C PRO A 70 -14.98 -6.34 12.81
N VAL A 71 -14.03 -7.16 12.35
CA VAL A 71 -14.04 -7.61 10.96
C VAL A 71 -15.32 -8.33 10.57
N ASP A 72 -15.92 -9.09 11.49
CA ASP A 72 -17.19 -9.77 11.24
C ASP A 72 -18.32 -8.77 10.98
N ALA A 73 -18.43 -7.71 11.78
CA ALA A 73 -19.39 -6.65 11.56
C ALA A 73 -19.18 -5.89 10.23
N LEU A 74 -17.90 -5.75 9.79
CA LEU A 74 -17.60 -5.19 8.47
C LEU A 74 -18.11 -6.12 7.36
N LEU A 75 -17.88 -7.42 7.48
CA LEU A 75 -18.32 -8.41 6.50
C LEU A 75 -19.85 -8.55 6.47
N ASP A 76 -20.50 -8.55 7.64
CA ASP A 76 -21.97 -8.59 7.78
C ASP A 76 -22.65 -7.35 7.18
N ALA A 77 -21.97 -6.19 7.17
CA ALA A 77 -22.45 -4.99 6.50
C ALA A 77 -22.46 -5.09 4.97
N GLN A 78 -21.98 -6.19 4.41
CA GLN A 78 -21.93 -6.49 2.96
C GLN A 78 -21.36 -5.32 2.14
N PRO A 79 -20.09 -4.95 2.33
CA PRO A 79 -19.46 -3.90 1.54
C PRO A 79 -19.45 -4.26 0.05
N HIS A 80 -19.54 -3.25 -0.80
CA HIS A 80 -19.47 -3.42 -2.26
C HIS A 80 -18.06 -3.74 -2.75
N ALA A 81 -17.05 -3.44 -1.96
CA ALA A 81 -15.64 -3.78 -2.21
C ALA A 81 -14.83 -3.81 -0.91
N LEU A 82 -13.72 -4.52 -0.92
CA LEU A 82 -12.73 -4.54 0.17
C LEU A 82 -11.37 -4.03 -0.32
N ILE A 83 -10.72 -3.28 0.53
CA ILE A 83 -9.28 -2.97 0.44
C ILE A 83 -8.59 -3.63 1.63
N VAL A 84 -7.57 -4.45 1.38
CA VAL A 84 -6.76 -5.09 2.42
C VAL A 84 -5.34 -4.56 2.31
N THR A 85 -4.83 -3.94 3.38
CA THR A 85 -3.48 -3.38 3.38
C THR A 85 -2.44 -4.46 3.69
N GLY A 86 -1.17 -4.14 3.44
CA GLY A 86 -0.06 -4.95 3.92
C GLY A 86 0.17 -4.82 5.43
N THR A 87 1.12 -5.61 5.92
CA THR A 87 1.76 -5.48 7.23
C THR A 87 3.23 -5.93 7.14
N ASN A 88 3.99 -5.81 8.23
CA ASN A 88 5.40 -6.15 8.24
C ASN A 88 5.60 -7.64 8.53
N VAL A 89 5.80 -8.44 7.48
CA VAL A 89 6.21 -9.85 7.57
C VAL A 89 7.44 -10.05 6.70
N ALA A 90 8.59 -10.31 7.30
CA ALA A 90 9.84 -10.49 6.58
C ALA A 90 9.94 -11.88 5.92
N ALA A 91 9.40 -12.93 6.55
CA ALA A 91 9.47 -14.30 6.06
C ALA A 91 8.89 -14.43 4.65
N ALA A 92 9.53 -15.23 3.78
CA ALA A 92 9.01 -15.51 2.45
C ALA A 92 7.67 -16.23 2.51
N ASP A 93 7.55 -17.23 3.37
CA ASP A 93 6.30 -17.89 3.70
C ASP A 93 5.52 -17.06 4.72
N VAL A 94 4.32 -16.61 4.35
CA VAL A 94 3.45 -15.81 5.23
C VAL A 94 2.48 -16.66 6.06
N SER A 95 2.35 -17.97 5.77
CA SER A 95 1.37 -18.84 6.43
C SER A 95 1.62 -19.03 7.93
N GLY A 96 2.87 -18.91 8.37
CA GLY A 96 3.23 -18.97 9.79
C GLY A 96 2.91 -17.70 10.60
N HIS A 97 2.47 -16.62 9.97
CA HIS A 97 2.15 -15.38 10.69
C HIS A 97 0.74 -15.45 11.31
N PRO A 98 0.55 -15.04 12.60
CA PRO A 98 -0.75 -15.15 13.29
C PRO A 98 -1.94 -14.49 12.59
N VAL A 99 -1.70 -13.45 11.79
CA VAL A 99 -2.75 -12.76 11.02
C VAL A 99 -3.21 -13.52 9.77
N TYR A 100 -2.40 -14.48 9.28
CA TYR A 100 -2.65 -15.13 7.99
C TYR A 100 -3.97 -15.90 7.93
N PRO A 101 -4.38 -16.71 8.92
CA PRO A 101 -5.67 -17.39 8.87
C PRO A 101 -6.86 -16.43 8.77
N GLN A 102 -6.76 -15.26 9.40
CA GLN A 102 -7.79 -14.23 9.32
C GLN A 102 -7.82 -13.53 7.96
N MET A 103 -6.64 -13.30 7.35
CA MET A 103 -6.57 -12.81 5.97
C MET A 103 -7.20 -13.80 4.99
N ALA A 104 -6.87 -15.09 5.10
CA ALA A 104 -7.44 -16.16 4.30
C ALA A 104 -8.98 -16.17 4.38
N ARG A 105 -9.54 -16.07 5.59
CA ARG A 105 -10.99 -15.97 5.81
C ARG A 105 -11.63 -14.78 5.09
N VAL A 106 -10.97 -13.62 5.11
CA VAL A 106 -11.45 -12.42 4.39
C VAL A 106 -11.40 -12.63 2.88
N PHE A 107 -10.35 -13.28 2.37
CA PHE A 107 -10.21 -13.59 0.95
C PHE A 107 -11.29 -14.56 0.48
N ASP A 108 -11.53 -15.66 1.21
CA ASP A 108 -12.57 -16.64 0.92
C ASP A 108 -13.96 -15.99 0.96
N TRP A 109 -14.25 -15.18 1.98
CA TRP A 109 -15.51 -14.45 2.09
C TRP A 109 -15.75 -13.55 0.87
N ALA A 110 -14.72 -12.81 0.43
CA ALA A 110 -14.83 -11.92 -0.73
C ALA A 110 -15.04 -12.69 -2.03
N GLU A 111 -14.40 -13.85 -2.16
CA GLU A 111 -14.56 -14.70 -3.34
C GLU A 111 -15.93 -15.34 -3.42
N ASP A 112 -16.40 -15.98 -2.34
CA ASP A 112 -17.70 -16.65 -2.25
C ASP A 112 -18.85 -15.69 -2.57
N ARG A 113 -18.72 -14.42 -2.18
CA ARG A 113 -19.73 -13.38 -2.43
C ARG A 113 -19.44 -12.53 -3.66
N GLN A 114 -18.39 -12.86 -4.40
CA GLN A 114 -17.93 -12.11 -5.57
C GLN A 114 -17.69 -10.61 -5.29
N VAL A 115 -17.31 -10.26 -4.07
CA VAL A 115 -17.00 -8.91 -3.67
C VAL A 115 -15.63 -8.50 -4.23
N PRO A 116 -15.53 -7.37 -4.95
CA PRO A 116 -14.27 -6.81 -5.43
C PRO A 116 -13.24 -6.62 -4.33
N LEU A 117 -12.02 -7.07 -4.58
CA LEU A 117 -10.92 -7.10 -3.61
C LEU A 117 -9.68 -6.40 -4.18
N LEU A 118 -9.23 -5.33 -3.52
CA LEU A 118 -7.96 -4.68 -3.79
C LEU A 118 -7.00 -4.97 -2.63
N MET A 119 -5.85 -5.51 -2.94
CA MET A 119 -4.83 -5.91 -1.97
C MET A 119 -3.54 -5.13 -2.20
N SER A 120 -2.98 -4.57 -1.13
CA SER A 120 -1.74 -3.80 -1.18
C SER A 120 -0.58 -4.56 -0.53
N CYS A 121 0.54 -4.60 -1.24
CA CYS A 121 1.83 -5.14 -0.80
C CYS A 121 1.71 -6.57 -0.26
N LEU A 122 1.97 -6.80 1.04
CA LEU A 122 1.89 -8.14 1.66
C LEU A 122 0.54 -8.82 1.43
N ALA A 123 -0.57 -8.10 1.48
CA ALA A 123 -1.89 -8.70 1.30
C ALA A 123 -2.04 -9.37 -0.07
N SER A 124 -1.45 -8.78 -1.12
CA SER A 124 -1.47 -9.38 -2.46
C SER A 124 -0.63 -10.66 -2.52
N HIS A 125 0.50 -10.71 -1.82
CA HIS A 125 1.32 -11.92 -1.71
C HIS A 125 0.64 -13.01 -0.89
N ALA A 126 0.01 -12.64 0.23
CA ALA A 126 -0.74 -13.57 1.08
C ALA A 126 -1.94 -14.19 0.34
N TRP A 127 -2.65 -13.38 -0.46
CA TRP A 127 -3.72 -13.88 -1.31
C TRP A 127 -3.21 -14.90 -2.34
N LEU A 128 -2.09 -14.60 -3.01
CA LEU A 128 -1.52 -15.51 -3.99
C LEU A 128 -1.03 -16.81 -3.33
N GLN A 129 -0.43 -16.74 -2.15
CA GLN A 129 -0.06 -17.93 -1.39
C GLN A 129 -1.29 -18.74 -0.97
N HIS A 130 -2.36 -18.09 -0.52
CA HIS A 130 -3.61 -18.74 -0.16
C HIS A 130 -4.27 -19.46 -1.34
N ARG A 131 -4.30 -18.79 -2.51
CA ARG A 131 -4.99 -19.31 -3.71
C ARG A 131 -4.19 -20.33 -4.49
N ARG A 132 -2.87 -20.27 -4.47
CA ARG A 132 -1.98 -21.04 -5.36
C ARG A 132 -0.84 -21.73 -4.64
N GLY A 133 -0.69 -21.55 -3.35
CA GLY A 133 0.48 -22.04 -2.61
C GLY A 133 1.79 -21.34 -2.98
N THR A 134 1.73 -20.23 -3.72
CA THR A 134 2.93 -19.53 -4.18
C THR A 134 3.60 -18.80 -3.04
N VAL A 135 4.80 -19.23 -2.67
CA VAL A 135 5.65 -18.53 -1.70
C VAL A 135 6.44 -17.45 -2.43
N ARG A 136 6.45 -16.25 -1.88
CA ARG A 136 7.18 -15.11 -2.44
C ARG A 136 8.70 -15.29 -2.32
N THR A 137 9.46 -14.65 -3.20
CA THR A 137 10.92 -14.66 -3.19
C THR A 137 11.46 -13.47 -2.42
N THR A 138 12.41 -13.70 -1.51
CA THR A 138 13.12 -12.63 -0.82
C THR A 138 14.10 -11.94 -1.78
N LEU A 139 14.02 -10.62 -1.84
CA LEU A 139 14.95 -9.80 -2.61
C LEU A 139 16.30 -9.70 -1.88
N PRO A 140 17.42 -9.63 -2.62
CA PRO A 140 18.74 -9.43 -2.01
C PRO A 140 18.82 -8.12 -1.23
N ASP A 141 18.18 -7.05 -1.75
CA ASP A 141 18.08 -5.75 -1.11
C ASP A 141 16.63 -5.30 -1.03
N LYS A 142 16.31 -4.51 -0.01
CA LYS A 142 15.00 -3.87 0.11
C LYS A 142 14.72 -3.01 -1.12
N ARG A 143 13.64 -3.32 -1.84
CA ARG A 143 13.14 -2.44 -2.89
C ARG A 143 12.47 -1.23 -2.25
N TRP A 144 13.22 -0.15 -2.12
CA TRP A 144 12.85 1.01 -1.34
C TRP A 144 13.09 2.32 -2.09
N GLY A 145 12.02 3.06 -2.37
CA GLY A 145 12.11 4.30 -3.14
C GLY A 145 10.95 4.51 -4.09
N VAL A 146 11.12 5.44 -5.03
CA VAL A 146 10.19 5.74 -6.13
C VAL A 146 10.76 5.16 -7.42
N TYR A 147 9.97 4.37 -8.11
CA TYR A 147 10.37 3.68 -9.33
C TYR A 147 9.47 4.07 -10.48
N ALA A 148 10.07 4.21 -11.66
CA ALA A 148 9.31 4.38 -12.90
C ALA A 148 8.70 3.05 -13.35
N HIS A 149 7.45 3.09 -13.75
CA HIS A 149 6.67 1.96 -14.22
C HIS A 149 6.20 2.17 -15.65
N ARG A 150 5.98 1.06 -16.35
CA ARG A 150 5.34 1.05 -17.67
C ARG A 150 4.01 0.32 -17.61
N VAL A 151 2.99 0.88 -18.27
CA VAL A 151 1.74 0.15 -18.52
C VAL A 151 2.03 -0.92 -19.56
N THR A 152 1.86 -2.19 -19.16
CA THR A 152 2.12 -3.36 -20.02
C THR A 152 0.90 -3.83 -20.78
N ARG A 153 -0.31 -3.47 -20.32
CA ARG A 153 -1.58 -3.86 -20.94
C ARG A 153 -2.51 -2.64 -21.04
N ARG A 154 -2.35 -1.87 -22.11
CA ARG A 154 -3.09 -0.63 -22.38
C ARG A 154 -4.61 -0.83 -22.46
N ALA A 155 -5.06 -1.96 -22.99
CA ALA A 155 -6.48 -2.27 -23.14
C ALA A 155 -7.15 -2.68 -21.80
N HIS A 156 -6.36 -2.94 -20.75
CA HIS A 156 -6.90 -3.34 -19.45
C HIS A 156 -7.70 -2.17 -18.82
N PRO A 157 -8.89 -2.43 -18.25
CA PRO A 157 -9.75 -1.38 -17.70
C PRO A 157 -9.06 -0.46 -16.68
N LEU A 158 -8.17 -1.00 -15.84
CA LEU A 158 -7.43 -0.22 -14.84
C LEU A 158 -6.37 0.70 -15.45
N ALA A 159 -5.96 0.44 -16.70
CA ALA A 159 -4.96 1.25 -17.40
C ALA A 159 -5.53 2.45 -18.15
N GLN A 160 -6.84 2.58 -18.23
CA GLN A 160 -7.50 3.68 -18.95
C GLN A 160 -7.11 5.03 -18.33
N GLY A 161 -6.64 5.96 -19.16
CA GLY A 161 -6.21 7.29 -18.73
C GLY A 161 -4.86 7.35 -18.00
N LEU A 162 -4.22 6.20 -17.74
CA LEU A 162 -2.85 6.21 -17.22
C LEU A 162 -1.85 6.65 -18.30
N PRO A 163 -0.84 7.46 -17.96
CA PRO A 163 0.29 7.69 -18.86
C PRO A 163 1.04 6.39 -19.16
N SER A 164 1.79 6.35 -20.26
CA SER A 164 2.57 5.15 -20.66
C SER A 164 3.59 4.74 -19.61
N THR A 165 4.12 5.73 -18.94
CA THR A 165 5.04 5.59 -17.82
C THR A 165 4.55 6.46 -16.67
N PHE A 166 4.71 5.97 -15.45
CA PHE A 166 4.35 6.67 -14.24
C PHE A 166 5.21 6.21 -13.07
N ASP A 167 5.28 7.01 -12.03
CA ASP A 167 6.00 6.67 -10.82
C ASP A 167 5.10 6.00 -9.80
N ALA A 168 5.67 5.09 -9.00
CA ALA A 168 5.05 4.61 -7.76
C ALA A 168 6.10 4.27 -6.70
N PRO A 169 5.80 4.51 -5.41
CA PRO A 169 6.66 4.11 -4.31
C PRO A 169 6.65 2.61 -4.09
N HIS A 170 7.80 2.08 -3.66
CA HIS A 170 7.94 0.72 -3.14
C HIS A 170 8.66 0.73 -1.80
N SER A 171 8.28 -0.20 -0.92
CA SER A 171 8.93 -0.46 0.37
C SER A 171 8.72 -1.93 0.74
N ARG A 172 9.50 -2.84 0.13
CA ARG A 172 9.30 -4.28 0.28
C ARG A 172 10.60 -5.06 0.23
N HIS A 173 10.64 -6.19 0.94
CA HIS A 173 11.75 -7.14 0.96
C HIS A 173 11.50 -8.38 0.10
N ASN A 174 10.28 -8.56 -0.39
CA ASN A 174 9.89 -9.75 -1.13
C ASN A 174 9.22 -9.36 -2.45
N THR A 175 9.22 -10.30 -3.39
CA THR A 175 8.58 -10.16 -4.70
C THR A 175 7.87 -11.45 -5.11
N VAL A 176 6.99 -11.34 -6.09
CA VAL A 176 6.34 -12.45 -6.79
C VAL A 176 6.58 -12.27 -8.29
N SER A 177 6.93 -13.36 -8.97
CA SER A 177 7.26 -13.32 -10.39
C SER A 177 6.03 -13.03 -11.26
N ARG A 178 6.26 -12.46 -12.44
CA ARG A 178 5.19 -12.29 -13.44
C ARG A 178 4.46 -13.60 -13.72
N ARG A 179 5.21 -14.71 -13.88
CA ARG A 179 4.68 -16.04 -14.16
C ARG A 179 3.67 -16.48 -13.09
N ASP A 180 3.94 -16.21 -11.82
CA ASP A 180 3.07 -16.61 -10.71
C ASP A 180 1.77 -15.82 -10.71
N TRP A 181 1.82 -14.52 -11.02
CA TRP A 181 0.62 -13.69 -11.18
C TRP A 181 -0.25 -14.18 -12.35
N GLU A 182 0.36 -14.45 -13.50
CA GLU A 182 -0.33 -14.95 -14.70
C GLU A 182 -0.88 -16.36 -14.47
N ALA A 183 -0.16 -17.24 -13.76
CA ALA A 183 -0.65 -18.57 -13.37
C ALA A 183 -1.86 -18.52 -12.42
N ALA A 184 -2.00 -17.44 -11.66
CA ALA A 184 -3.19 -17.19 -10.83
C ALA A 184 -4.38 -16.63 -11.63
N GLY A 185 -4.26 -16.50 -12.96
CA GLY A 185 -5.31 -15.97 -13.82
C GLY A 185 -5.41 -14.45 -13.84
N LEU A 186 -4.37 -13.75 -13.34
CA LEU A 186 -4.31 -12.29 -13.34
C LEU A 186 -3.53 -11.76 -14.55
N GLU A 187 -3.97 -10.63 -15.06
CA GLU A 187 -3.25 -9.88 -16.09
C GLU A 187 -2.29 -8.89 -15.44
N VAL A 188 -1.03 -8.90 -15.87
CA VAL A 188 -0.05 -7.90 -15.42
C VAL A 188 -0.31 -6.58 -16.12
N VAL A 189 -0.77 -5.59 -15.35
CA VAL A 189 -1.19 -4.26 -15.85
C VAL A 189 -0.02 -3.30 -15.97
N ALA A 190 0.90 -3.35 -14.99
CA ALA A 190 2.07 -2.47 -14.95
C ALA A 190 3.28 -3.16 -14.34
N THR A 191 4.47 -2.86 -14.88
CA THR A 191 5.76 -3.30 -14.35
C THR A 191 6.70 -2.13 -14.20
N THR A 192 7.66 -2.25 -13.31
CA THR A 192 8.82 -1.36 -13.31
C THR A 192 9.62 -1.52 -14.59
N THR A 193 10.50 -0.57 -14.88
CA THR A 193 11.37 -0.61 -16.09
C THR A 193 12.33 -1.80 -16.09
N ASP A 194 12.68 -2.33 -14.93
CA ASP A 194 13.50 -3.55 -14.76
C ASP A 194 12.65 -4.84 -14.73
N GLY A 195 11.35 -4.76 -15.03
CA GLY A 195 10.47 -5.92 -15.26
C GLY A 195 9.70 -6.43 -14.04
N GLU A 196 9.91 -5.88 -12.85
CA GLU A 196 9.17 -6.26 -11.65
C GLU A 196 7.69 -5.86 -11.74
N VAL A 197 6.79 -6.77 -11.38
CA VAL A 197 5.36 -6.49 -11.41
C VAL A 197 5.00 -5.45 -10.33
N HIS A 198 4.26 -4.42 -10.71
CA HIS A 198 3.67 -3.45 -9.79
C HIS A 198 2.19 -3.74 -9.54
N ALA A 199 1.45 -3.95 -10.61
CA ALA A 199 0.02 -4.20 -10.56
C ALA A 199 -0.36 -5.41 -11.41
N ALA A 200 -1.11 -6.34 -10.82
CA ALA A 200 -1.75 -7.46 -11.50
C ALA A 200 -3.23 -7.48 -11.12
N ALA A 201 -4.12 -7.79 -12.07
CA ALA A 201 -5.56 -7.76 -11.79
C ALA A 201 -6.33 -8.76 -12.67
N SER A 202 -7.53 -9.11 -12.23
CA SER A 202 -8.50 -9.84 -13.06
C SER A 202 -8.88 -9.03 -14.31
N ALA A 203 -9.13 -9.70 -15.42
CA ALA A 203 -9.40 -9.08 -16.73
C ALA A 203 -10.54 -8.04 -16.72
N ASP A 204 -11.50 -8.18 -15.81
CA ASP A 204 -12.59 -7.20 -15.63
C ASP A 204 -12.16 -5.91 -14.92
N GLY A 205 -10.94 -5.87 -14.36
CA GLY A 205 -10.40 -4.75 -13.62
C GLY A 205 -11.13 -4.42 -12.33
N ALA A 206 -11.87 -5.37 -11.77
CA ALA A 206 -12.66 -5.14 -10.57
C ALA A 206 -12.47 -6.21 -9.51
N ARG A 207 -12.64 -7.50 -9.85
CA ARG A 207 -12.74 -8.60 -8.87
C ARG A 207 -11.52 -8.77 -8.00
N VAL A 208 -10.36 -8.83 -8.59
CA VAL A 208 -9.09 -9.00 -7.89
C VAL A 208 -8.10 -7.98 -8.42
N VAL A 209 -7.55 -7.17 -7.52
CA VAL A 209 -6.50 -6.20 -7.82
C VAL A 209 -5.39 -6.35 -6.80
N CYS A 210 -4.18 -6.62 -7.28
CA CYS A 210 -2.97 -6.82 -6.50
C CYS A 210 -1.95 -5.72 -6.81
N LEU A 211 -1.49 -5.02 -5.79
CA LEU A 211 -0.48 -3.97 -5.89
C LEU A 211 0.74 -4.36 -5.06
N GLN A 212 1.93 -4.39 -5.66
CA GLN A 212 3.18 -4.61 -4.91
C GLN A 212 3.81 -3.30 -4.41
N GLY A 213 3.55 -2.19 -5.09
CA GLY A 213 3.96 -0.86 -4.65
C GLY A 213 2.87 -0.16 -3.84
N HIS A 214 3.16 1.07 -3.45
CA HIS A 214 2.34 1.87 -2.53
C HIS A 214 1.84 3.17 -3.19
N PRO A 215 0.90 3.12 -4.15
CA PRO A 215 0.38 4.33 -4.79
C PRO A 215 -0.35 5.25 -3.81
N GLU A 216 -0.77 4.73 -2.65
CA GLU A 216 -1.42 5.47 -1.57
C GLU A 216 -0.48 6.40 -0.80
N TYR A 217 0.83 6.22 -0.87
CA TYR A 217 1.80 6.96 -0.04
C TYR A 217 1.70 8.47 -0.20
N ASP A 218 1.83 9.16 0.94
CA ASP A 218 2.05 10.61 0.99
C ASP A 218 3.46 10.97 0.50
N THR A 219 3.64 12.24 0.12
CA THR A 219 4.93 12.77 -0.30
C THR A 219 6.05 12.45 0.71
N THR A 220 5.76 12.48 2.02
CA THR A 220 6.73 12.27 3.09
C THR A 220 6.77 10.84 3.64
N SER A 221 6.02 9.89 3.07
CA SER A 221 5.94 8.52 3.63
C SER A 221 7.31 7.83 3.66
N LEU A 222 8.04 7.85 2.55
CA LEU A 222 9.38 7.26 2.48
C LEU A 222 10.40 8.01 3.35
N LEU A 223 10.25 9.34 3.54
CA LEU A 223 11.09 10.11 4.46
C LEU A 223 10.86 9.65 5.90
N LYS A 224 9.60 9.46 6.31
CA LYS A 224 9.26 8.97 7.65
C LYS A 224 9.77 7.54 7.88
N GLU A 225 9.73 6.68 6.85
CA GLU A 225 10.38 5.37 6.93
C GLU A 225 11.89 5.51 7.09
N TYR A 226 12.52 6.38 6.31
CA TYR A 226 13.96 6.64 6.38
C TYR A 226 14.37 7.14 7.78
N LEU A 227 13.61 8.06 8.36
CA LEU A 227 13.85 8.57 9.70
C LEU A 227 13.74 7.50 10.79
N ARG A 228 12.77 6.58 10.68
CA ARG A 228 12.69 5.44 11.61
C ARG A 228 13.96 4.58 11.55
N GLU A 229 14.43 4.27 10.35
CA GLU A 229 15.67 3.51 10.18
C GLU A 229 16.91 4.29 10.63
N TRP A 230 16.92 5.62 10.41
CA TRP A 230 17.94 6.52 10.90
C TRP A 230 18.03 6.49 12.44
N HIS A 231 16.88 6.59 13.13
CA HIS A 231 16.84 6.57 14.59
C HIS A 231 17.30 5.21 15.16
N ARG A 232 16.93 4.11 14.51
CA ARG A 232 17.41 2.77 14.89
C ARG A 232 18.92 2.63 14.70
N ALA A 233 19.45 3.21 13.63
CA ALA A 233 20.89 3.28 13.43
C ALA A 233 21.58 4.17 14.50
N ALA A 234 20.94 5.27 14.91
CA ALA A 234 21.42 6.12 16.00
C ALA A 234 21.51 5.37 17.34
N GLN A 235 20.60 4.44 17.58
CA GLN A 235 20.58 3.58 18.78
C GLN A 235 21.54 2.39 18.69
N GLY A 236 22.25 2.24 17.57
CA GLY A 236 23.20 1.14 17.37
C GLY A 236 22.55 -0.19 16.97
N GLU A 237 21.24 -0.21 16.72
CA GLU A 237 20.50 -1.44 16.37
C GLU A 237 20.84 -1.96 14.97
N ARG A 238 21.38 -1.11 14.10
CA ARG A 238 21.70 -1.42 12.70
C ARG A 238 22.67 -0.41 12.10
N ASP A 239 23.13 -0.70 10.89
CA ASP A 239 23.89 0.26 10.08
C ASP A 239 23.01 1.41 9.56
N MET A 240 23.69 2.50 9.14
CA MET A 240 23.01 3.64 8.54
C MET A 240 22.25 3.21 7.28
N PRO A 241 20.95 3.52 7.18
CA PRO A 241 20.13 3.07 6.07
C PRO A 241 20.59 3.68 4.74
N PRO A 242 20.47 2.96 3.61
CA PRO A 242 20.62 3.56 2.29
C PRO A 242 19.51 4.58 2.05
N VAL A 243 19.79 5.58 1.21
CA VAL A 243 18.78 6.57 0.79
C VAL A 243 17.75 5.89 -0.13
N PRO A 244 16.44 6.14 0.06
CA PRO A 244 15.41 5.59 -0.83
C PRO A 244 15.64 6.02 -2.29
N ARG A 245 15.72 5.04 -3.19
CA ARG A 245 16.06 5.24 -4.61
C ARG A 245 15.04 6.12 -5.32
N GLY A 246 15.50 7.10 -6.12
CA GLY A 246 14.63 7.90 -6.99
C GLY A 246 13.62 8.80 -6.26
N TYR A 247 13.75 8.93 -4.94
CA TYR A 247 12.81 9.66 -4.11
C TYR A 247 13.22 11.11 -3.84
N LEU A 248 14.50 11.34 -3.57
CA LEU A 248 15.01 12.66 -3.24
C LEU A 248 15.37 13.44 -4.51
N PRO A 249 14.90 14.68 -4.67
CA PRO A 249 15.44 15.56 -5.70
C PRO A 249 16.91 15.90 -5.40
N PRO A 250 17.71 16.34 -6.40
CA PRO A 250 19.15 16.53 -6.25
C PRO A 250 19.57 17.35 -5.02
N ALA A 251 18.88 18.44 -4.73
CA ALA A 251 19.18 19.28 -3.58
C ALA A 251 18.98 18.56 -2.24
N ALA A 252 17.85 17.82 -2.09
CA ALA A 252 17.57 17.02 -0.89
C ALA A 252 18.55 15.85 -0.77
N HIS A 253 18.95 15.23 -1.88
CA HIS A 253 19.92 14.14 -1.88
C HIS A 253 21.29 14.60 -1.37
N VAL A 254 21.80 15.75 -1.83
CA VAL A 254 23.04 16.34 -1.32
C VAL A 254 22.98 16.60 0.19
N MET A 255 21.85 17.16 0.68
CA MET A 255 21.65 17.39 2.11
C MET A 255 21.70 16.08 2.92
N VAL A 256 20.99 15.04 2.46
CA VAL A 256 20.92 13.74 3.14
C VAL A 256 22.29 13.06 3.14
N GLU A 257 23.03 13.07 2.03
CA GLU A 257 24.37 12.47 1.97
C GLU A 257 25.37 13.22 2.87
N ALA A 258 25.29 14.55 2.94
CA ALA A 258 26.14 15.34 3.84
C ALA A 258 25.90 15.00 5.32
N ILE A 259 24.64 14.95 5.76
CA ILE A 259 24.30 14.60 7.14
C ILE A 259 24.62 13.14 7.46
N ARG A 260 24.44 12.25 6.48
CA ARG A 260 24.78 10.83 6.59
C ARG A 260 26.27 10.61 6.79
N ALA A 261 27.11 11.32 6.03
CA ALA A 261 28.57 11.29 6.20
C ALA A 261 28.99 11.83 7.59
N GLN A 262 28.31 12.85 8.10
CA GLN A 262 28.56 13.34 9.47
C GLN A 262 28.15 12.30 10.51
N ALA A 263 27.01 11.66 10.36
CA ALA A 263 26.52 10.63 11.27
C ALA A 263 27.45 9.41 11.33
N VAL A 264 27.97 8.96 10.19
CA VAL A 264 28.95 7.87 10.13
C VAL A 264 30.22 8.23 10.92
N ARG A 265 30.74 9.45 10.73
CA ARG A 265 31.91 9.94 11.50
C ARG A 265 31.62 10.06 13.01
N ALA A 266 30.45 10.60 13.36
CA ALA A 266 30.05 10.73 14.76
C ALA A 266 30.00 9.36 15.46
N ARG A 267 29.41 8.35 14.80
CA ARG A 267 29.40 6.96 15.32
C ARG A 267 30.79 6.39 15.53
N ALA A 268 31.68 6.56 14.54
CA ALA A 268 33.06 6.08 14.65
C ALA A 268 33.84 6.71 15.84
N CYS A 269 33.49 7.93 16.24
CA CYS A 269 34.09 8.63 17.36
C CYS A 269 33.29 8.55 18.68
N GLY A 270 32.19 7.76 18.73
CA GLY A 270 31.30 7.67 19.89
C GLY A 270 30.56 8.99 20.21
N SER A 271 30.44 9.90 19.25
CA SER A 271 29.76 11.19 19.41
C SER A 271 28.27 11.09 19.07
N PRO A 272 27.41 11.98 19.63
CA PRO A 272 26.00 12.05 19.26
C PRO A 272 25.80 12.28 17.75
N LEU A 273 24.76 11.68 17.18
CA LEU A 273 24.42 11.93 15.78
C LEU A 273 23.96 13.37 15.58
N PRO A 274 24.27 13.98 14.43
CA PRO A 274 23.75 15.30 14.07
C PRO A 274 22.21 15.24 13.93
N PRO A 275 21.50 16.35 14.24
CA PRO A 275 20.07 16.43 14.01
C PRO A 275 19.75 16.31 12.51
N PHE A 276 18.74 15.51 12.19
CA PHE A 276 18.32 15.34 10.81
C PHE A 276 17.41 16.51 10.38
N PRO A 277 17.68 17.19 9.26
CA PRO A 277 16.92 18.37 8.82
C PRO A 277 15.60 17.99 8.10
N GLU A 278 14.69 17.34 8.83
CA GLU A 278 13.47 16.74 8.26
C GLU A 278 12.61 17.77 7.50
N GLU A 279 12.35 18.93 8.12
CA GLU A 279 11.47 19.95 7.52
C GLU A 279 12.05 20.53 6.23
N ALA A 280 13.36 20.82 6.21
CA ALA A 280 14.04 21.34 5.03
C ALA A 280 14.03 20.34 3.88
N ILE A 281 14.23 19.05 4.17
CA ILE A 281 14.16 17.99 3.18
C ILE A 281 12.71 17.81 2.70
N ALA A 282 11.73 17.75 3.60
CA ALA A 282 10.33 17.59 3.28
C ALA A 282 9.80 18.70 2.35
N ALA A 283 10.26 19.93 2.52
CA ALA A 283 9.90 21.07 1.67
C ALA A 283 10.37 20.94 0.21
N LEU A 284 11.41 20.14 -0.04
CA LEU A 284 11.93 19.89 -1.38
C LEU A 284 11.25 18.72 -2.10
N LEU A 285 10.54 17.84 -1.38
CA LEU A 285 9.96 16.64 -1.93
C LEU A 285 8.80 16.93 -2.87
N ARG A 286 8.64 16.06 -3.87
CA ARG A 286 7.52 16.11 -4.83
C ARG A 286 6.82 14.77 -4.90
N ASN A 287 5.51 14.79 -5.04
CA ASN A 287 4.69 13.61 -5.26
C ASN A 287 4.40 13.47 -6.75
N THR A 288 5.11 12.57 -7.43
CA THR A 288 4.95 12.32 -8.87
C THR A 288 3.96 11.18 -9.17
N TRP A 289 3.50 10.45 -8.14
CA TRP A 289 2.64 9.27 -8.27
C TRP A 289 1.17 9.52 -7.91
N ARG A 290 0.81 10.68 -7.37
CA ARG A 290 -0.56 10.98 -6.90
C ARG A 290 -1.60 10.90 -8.01
N GLU A 291 -1.34 11.53 -9.15
CA GLU A 291 -2.31 11.54 -10.25
C GLU A 291 -2.47 10.16 -10.92
N PRO A 292 -1.41 9.39 -11.23
CA PRO A 292 -1.55 8.00 -11.66
C PRO A 292 -2.31 7.13 -10.65
N ALA A 293 -2.04 7.29 -9.34
CA ALA A 293 -2.77 6.57 -8.30
C ALA A 293 -4.27 6.91 -8.32
N ARG A 294 -4.61 8.20 -8.46
CA ARG A 294 -6.00 8.69 -8.53
C ARG A 294 -6.73 8.11 -9.74
N VAL A 295 -6.07 8.08 -10.90
CA VAL A 295 -6.63 7.48 -12.12
C VAL A 295 -6.87 5.99 -11.93
N PHE A 296 -5.89 5.25 -11.40
CA PHE A 296 -5.99 3.81 -11.16
C PHE A 296 -7.13 3.46 -10.20
N PHE A 297 -7.18 4.13 -9.04
CA PHE A 297 -8.25 3.94 -8.06
C PHE A 297 -9.62 4.37 -8.58
N GLY A 298 -9.66 5.44 -9.38
CA GLY A 298 -10.87 5.91 -10.06
C GLY A 298 -11.43 4.87 -11.03
N ASN A 299 -10.55 4.25 -11.81
CA ASN A 299 -10.93 3.15 -12.71
C ASN A 299 -11.49 1.96 -11.94
N TRP A 300 -10.83 1.55 -10.84
CA TRP A 300 -11.29 0.44 -10.00
C TRP A 300 -12.65 0.75 -9.36
N LEU A 301 -12.78 1.87 -8.65
CA LEU A 301 -14.03 2.24 -7.97
C LEU A 301 -15.19 2.47 -8.95
N GLY A 302 -14.90 3.03 -10.12
CA GLY A 302 -15.89 3.15 -11.19
C GLY A 302 -16.40 1.79 -11.70
N ARG A 303 -15.55 0.75 -11.68
CA ARG A 303 -15.95 -0.63 -11.99
C ARG A 303 -16.79 -1.23 -10.86
N VAL A 304 -16.38 -1.02 -9.61
CA VAL A 304 -17.13 -1.46 -8.43
C VAL A 304 -18.53 -0.84 -8.43
N ALA A 305 -18.62 0.47 -8.64
CA ALA A 305 -19.89 1.21 -8.62
C ALA A 305 -20.90 0.76 -9.69
N ARG A 306 -20.43 0.18 -10.80
CA ARG A 306 -21.29 -0.36 -11.85
C ARG A 306 -21.79 -1.80 -11.59
N ARG A 307 -21.26 -2.47 -10.56
CA ARG A 307 -21.66 -3.84 -10.19
C ARG A 307 -22.73 -3.86 -9.08
N GLY A 308 -22.76 -2.84 -8.23
CA GLY A 308 -23.75 -2.65 -7.17
C GLY A 308 -24.73 -1.52 -7.47
#